data_551c57d2873bf8c20b07457cc9cb99ec
#
_entry.id   551c57d2873bf8c20b07457cc9cb99ec
#
_cell.length_a   1.000
_cell.length_b   1.000
_cell.length_c   1.000
_cell.angle_alpha   90.00
_cell.angle_beta   90.00
_cell.angle_gamma   90.00
#
_symmetry.space_group_name_H-M   'P 1'
#
loop_
_entity.id
_entity.type
_entity.pdbx_description
1 polymer ?
#
loop_
_entity_poly.entity_id
_entity_poly.type
_entity_poly.pdbx_seq_one_letter_code
_entity_poly.pdbx_strand_id
1 'polypeptide(L)'
;MKKALLIGVLALSLGGRAMAQDKPTMGWSSWNTFALNINEQVIKNQAYAMRSKGLLKVGYDHINIDDGYFGGRDKATGKLLIHPTRFPNGLLPVVKYIHLLGMKAGIYSDGGISTCGNFHGGDKMGEGVGLYQHEQEDCDLFFKELGFDFIKVDFCGGVSYHNSKGLNLDAEERYKVIAQAIKNTGRDDVRMNVCRWDYPGNWVQDVAVSWRTTQDINASWGSVKDILRQNLYLSAYCYDGHYNDMDMLEVGRGLSKEEDRTHFGMWCIMSSPLLIGCDMSSLSGATLALLKNTDLIALNQDALCLQAYVVQHVGDTYVLVKDLEQLYGKVRAVAFYNPSDKAADMSVDFADLDLTGKVKVHDCYEMKDVGEMEGQLNATVPAHGTRIYRVEAEGRLERTLYEAETAYLGKYQEIFNNQSYKSAIYEDNEASSGRAYVGWLGSDPKNDLQWRHVYSDQGGDYEMNIRYISGDTRNITVNVNGKDVKTLSCNSGGWGSVASAKLTVTLQQGENTVRLYGKSSSAWMPNVDCMTIAPVGTTERVAVGIASPAAPSTSDLQQGSDAYYTLSGQATERPEKGFYIHKGRKILKK
;
A
#
# COMPACT_ATOMS: atom_id res chain seq x y z
N MET A 1 -25.91 -46.03 40.96
CA MET A 1 -24.96 -44.94 41.13
C MET A 1 -24.19 -44.74 39.81
N LYS A 2 -24.65 -43.85 38.95
CA LYS A 2 -23.98 -43.52 37.70
C LYS A 2 -23.28 -42.16 37.90
N LYS A 3 -21.95 -42.13 37.83
CA LYS A 3 -21.15 -40.90 37.84
C LYS A 3 -21.18 -40.29 36.45
N ALA A 4 -21.72 -39.10 36.32
CA ALA A 4 -21.61 -38.28 35.13
C ALA A 4 -20.25 -37.55 35.15
N LEU A 5 -19.46 -37.77 34.11
CA LEU A 5 -18.18 -37.08 33.88
C LEU A 5 -18.47 -35.80 33.11
N LEU A 6 -18.31 -34.64 33.78
CA LEU A 6 -18.39 -33.33 33.14
C LEU A 6 -17.04 -33.04 32.46
N ILE A 7 -17.01 -33.07 31.15
CA ILE A 7 -15.86 -32.60 30.38
C ILE A 7 -16.03 -31.10 30.17
N GLY A 8 -15.29 -30.31 30.94
CA GLY A 8 -15.17 -28.87 30.70
C GLY A 8 -14.28 -28.62 29.49
N VAL A 9 -14.88 -28.09 28.41
CA VAL A 9 -14.14 -27.57 27.26
C VAL A 9 -13.55 -26.23 27.69
N LEU A 10 -12.25 -26.22 27.96
CA LEU A 10 -11.48 -24.99 28.16
C LEU A 10 -11.27 -24.35 26.78
N ALA A 11 -12.06 -23.34 26.45
CA ALA A 11 -11.79 -22.48 25.30
C ALA A 11 -10.52 -21.66 25.61
N LEU A 12 -9.38 -22.12 25.13
CA LEU A 12 -8.18 -21.28 25.03
C LEU A 12 -8.49 -20.14 24.03
N SER A 13 -8.82 -18.98 24.55
CA SER A 13 -8.69 -17.75 23.78
C SER A 13 -7.21 -17.55 23.49
N LEU A 14 -6.78 -17.92 22.32
CA LEU A 14 -5.54 -17.44 21.73
C LEU A 14 -5.70 -15.93 21.54
N GLY A 15 -5.37 -15.16 22.57
CA GLY A 15 -5.10 -13.75 22.43
C GLY A 15 -3.91 -13.60 21.51
N GLY A 16 -4.17 -13.54 20.19
CA GLY A 16 -3.18 -13.10 19.22
C GLY A 16 -2.73 -11.72 19.67
N ARG A 17 -1.46 -11.57 20.06
CA ARG A 17 -0.80 -10.27 20.03
C ARG A 17 -1.01 -9.76 18.61
N ALA A 18 -1.81 -8.70 18.44
CA ALA A 18 -1.75 -7.92 17.23
C ALA A 18 -0.29 -7.48 17.09
N MET A 19 0.44 -8.11 16.20
CA MET A 19 1.73 -7.61 15.75
C MET A 19 1.42 -6.21 15.23
N ALA A 20 2.16 -5.20 15.67
CA ALA A 20 1.99 -3.87 15.12
C ALA A 20 2.21 -4.02 13.61
N GLN A 21 1.16 -3.74 12.83
CA GLN A 21 1.25 -3.82 11.37
C GLN A 21 2.36 -2.89 10.89
N ASP A 22 3.20 -3.39 9.98
CA ASP A 22 4.22 -2.56 9.36
C ASP A 22 3.56 -1.42 8.58
N LYS A 23 3.93 -0.19 8.90
CA LYS A 23 3.44 1.01 8.20
C LYS A 23 4.23 1.26 6.92
N PRO A 24 3.70 2.05 5.95
CA PRO A 24 4.48 2.45 4.77
C PRO A 24 5.82 3.05 5.16
N THR A 25 6.88 2.69 4.44
CA THR A 25 8.23 3.23 4.69
C THR A 25 8.25 4.73 4.44
N MET A 26 8.77 5.50 5.39
CA MET A 26 9.02 6.92 5.26
C MET A 26 10.52 7.21 5.34
N GLY A 27 11.06 7.94 4.37
CA GLY A 27 12.49 8.20 4.36
C GLY A 27 12.95 9.06 3.19
N TRP A 28 14.18 8.83 2.79
CA TRP A 28 14.84 9.44 1.66
C TRP A 28 15.62 8.38 0.88
N SER A 29 15.68 8.51 -0.45
CA SER A 29 16.50 7.66 -1.30
C SER A 29 17.34 8.51 -2.26
N SER A 30 18.54 8.04 -2.58
CA SER A 30 19.54 8.86 -3.26
C SER A 30 19.33 9.02 -4.76
N TRP A 31 18.54 8.14 -5.40
CA TRP A 31 18.53 8.00 -6.86
C TRP A 31 18.10 9.26 -7.62
N ASN A 32 16.90 9.78 -7.34
CA ASN A 32 16.28 10.78 -8.21
C ASN A 32 17.05 12.10 -8.30
N THR A 33 17.78 12.50 -7.26
CA THR A 33 18.60 13.71 -7.28
C THR A 33 20.06 13.44 -7.61
N PHE A 34 20.62 12.36 -7.08
CA PHE A 34 22.06 12.13 -7.16
C PHE A 34 22.45 11.05 -8.16
N ALA A 35 21.55 10.16 -8.58
CA ALA A 35 21.83 9.02 -9.42
C ALA A 35 23.12 8.30 -8.94
N LEU A 36 24.08 8.07 -9.83
CA LEU A 36 25.38 7.47 -9.52
C LEU A 36 26.36 8.43 -8.80
N ASN A 37 26.04 9.73 -8.67
CA ASN A 37 26.91 10.74 -8.05
C ASN A 37 26.77 10.79 -6.53
N ILE A 38 26.78 9.63 -5.89
CA ILE A 38 26.75 9.49 -4.45
C ILE A 38 28.14 9.23 -3.86
N ASN A 39 28.31 9.60 -2.62
CA ASN A 39 29.48 9.26 -1.82
C ASN A 39 29.16 9.32 -0.32
N GLU A 40 30.11 8.90 0.50
CA GLU A 40 29.96 8.90 1.96
C GLU A 40 29.45 10.25 2.51
N GLN A 41 29.98 11.38 2.00
CA GLN A 41 29.61 12.70 2.50
C GLN A 41 28.20 13.11 2.09
N VAL A 42 27.77 12.82 0.85
CA VAL A 42 26.40 13.07 0.37
C VAL A 42 25.40 12.36 1.28
N ILE A 43 25.60 11.07 1.53
CA ILE A 43 24.68 10.28 2.37
C ILE A 43 24.62 10.85 3.80
N LYS A 44 25.76 11.15 4.40
CA LYS A 44 25.82 11.74 5.74
C LYS A 44 25.16 13.12 5.82
N ASN A 45 25.30 13.95 4.78
CA ASN A 45 24.65 15.26 4.71
C ASN A 45 23.13 15.11 4.65
N GLN A 46 22.59 14.15 3.87
CA GLN A 46 21.16 13.89 3.80
C GLN A 46 20.61 13.36 5.12
N ALA A 47 21.30 12.44 5.77
CA ALA A 47 20.95 11.96 7.11
C ALA A 47 20.91 13.10 8.14
N TYR A 48 21.92 13.97 8.13
CA TYR A 48 21.94 15.15 9.00
C TYR A 48 20.79 16.12 8.69
N ALA A 49 20.50 16.37 7.41
CA ALA A 49 19.42 17.26 6.98
C ALA A 49 18.05 16.73 7.43
N MET A 50 17.78 15.42 7.29
CA MET A 50 16.55 14.79 7.78
C MET A 50 16.32 15.06 9.28
N ARG A 51 17.35 14.87 10.08
CA ARG A 51 17.28 15.13 11.52
C ARG A 51 17.15 16.62 11.84
N SER A 52 18.04 17.47 11.29
CA SER A 52 18.12 18.89 11.63
C SER A 52 16.91 19.71 11.17
N LYS A 53 16.29 19.35 10.05
CA LYS A 53 15.05 19.96 9.55
C LYS A 53 13.78 19.41 10.21
N GLY A 54 13.92 18.44 11.11
CA GLY A 54 12.81 17.87 11.90
C GLY A 54 11.92 16.90 11.13
N LEU A 55 12.35 16.36 9.98
CA LEU A 55 11.63 15.33 9.23
C LEU A 55 11.55 14.02 10.04
N LEU A 56 12.62 13.65 10.74
CA LEU A 56 12.62 12.50 11.65
C LEU A 56 11.51 12.59 12.71
N LYS A 57 11.16 13.79 13.18
CA LYS A 57 10.12 13.98 14.21
C LYS A 57 8.71 13.67 13.72
N VAL A 58 8.47 13.72 12.41
CA VAL A 58 7.18 13.42 11.78
C VAL A 58 7.15 12.06 11.09
N GLY A 59 8.19 11.22 11.29
CA GLY A 59 8.18 9.81 10.90
C GLY A 59 9.14 9.40 9.79
N TYR A 60 9.85 10.32 9.12
CA TYR A 60 10.86 9.94 8.12
C TYR A 60 12.10 9.38 8.80
N ASP A 61 12.24 8.06 8.83
CA ASP A 61 13.28 7.39 9.61
C ASP A 61 14.24 6.52 8.76
N HIS A 62 14.07 6.45 7.43
CA HIS A 62 14.97 5.69 6.56
C HIS A 62 15.86 6.59 5.71
N ILE A 63 17.14 6.24 5.61
CA ILE A 63 18.11 6.80 4.66
C ILE A 63 18.58 5.66 3.75
N ASN A 64 18.12 5.68 2.49
CA ASN A 64 18.39 4.62 1.55
C ASN A 64 19.50 5.02 0.56
N ILE A 65 20.54 4.21 0.51
CA ILE A 65 21.63 4.31 -0.47
C ILE A 65 21.19 3.50 -1.69
N ASP A 66 20.89 4.19 -2.79
CA ASP A 66 20.53 3.57 -4.06
C ASP A 66 21.80 3.16 -4.84
N ASP A 67 21.71 2.84 -6.13
CA ASP A 67 22.84 2.41 -6.97
C ASP A 67 24.00 3.42 -6.97
N GLY A 68 25.22 2.95 -7.29
CA GLY A 68 26.43 3.77 -7.35
C GLY A 68 27.45 3.51 -6.25
N TYR A 69 27.20 2.62 -5.31
CA TYR A 69 28.17 2.27 -4.25
C TYR A 69 29.05 1.05 -4.58
N PHE A 70 28.76 0.35 -5.66
CA PHE A 70 29.47 -0.86 -6.06
C PHE A 70 30.90 -0.61 -6.54
N GLY A 71 31.81 -1.51 -6.19
CA GLY A 71 33.20 -1.55 -6.61
C GLY A 71 33.55 -2.77 -7.48
N GLY A 72 32.52 -3.46 -8.00
CA GLY A 72 32.68 -4.74 -8.68
C GLY A 72 32.68 -5.92 -7.72
N ARG A 73 33.18 -7.09 -8.18
CA ARG A 73 33.42 -8.26 -7.33
C ARG A 73 34.89 -8.67 -7.35
N ASP A 74 35.39 -9.15 -6.24
CA ASP A 74 36.72 -9.76 -6.15
C ASP A 74 36.78 -11.01 -7.03
N LYS A 75 37.74 -11.05 -7.95
CA LYS A 75 37.84 -12.13 -8.95
C LYS A 75 38.20 -13.50 -8.37
N ALA A 76 38.86 -13.53 -7.21
CA ALA A 76 39.28 -14.77 -6.58
C ALA A 76 38.22 -15.35 -5.66
N THR A 77 37.46 -14.49 -4.96
CA THR A 77 36.51 -14.90 -3.92
C THR A 77 35.05 -14.70 -4.31
N GLY A 78 34.74 -13.92 -5.35
CA GLY A 78 33.38 -13.54 -5.73
C GLY A 78 32.76 -12.46 -4.82
N LYS A 79 33.42 -12.05 -3.73
CA LYS A 79 32.89 -11.11 -2.78
C LYS A 79 32.61 -9.75 -3.38
N LEU A 80 31.49 -9.15 -2.99
CA LEU A 80 31.12 -7.80 -3.37
C LEU A 80 32.12 -6.78 -2.83
N LEU A 81 32.58 -5.89 -3.70
CA LEU A 81 33.49 -4.79 -3.35
C LEU A 81 32.71 -3.47 -3.30
N ILE A 82 33.08 -2.62 -2.36
CA ILE A 82 32.54 -1.27 -2.21
C ILE A 82 33.40 -0.28 -3.01
N HIS A 83 32.78 0.71 -3.65
CA HIS A 83 33.45 1.67 -4.52
C HIS A 83 34.55 2.44 -3.77
N PRO A 84 35.84 2.29 -4.15
CA PRO A 84 36.96 2.74 -3.34
C PRO A 84 37.09 4.26 -3.25
N THR A 85 36.56 5.00 -4.22
CA THR A 85 36.63 6.47 -4.21
C THR A 85 35.37 7.09 -3.59
N ARG A 86 34.19 6.54 -3.88
CA ARG A 86 32.93 7.07 -3.35
C ARG A 86 32.77 6.75 -1.86
N PHE A 87 33.20 5.56 -1.45
CA PHE A 87 33.11 5.07 -0.07
C PHE A 87 34.47 4.51 0.39
N PRO A 88 35.50 5.34 0.54
CA PRO A 88 36.88 4.89 0.81
C PRO A 88 37.02 4.15 2.15
N ASN A 89 36.08 4.37 3.08
CA ASN A 89 36.05 3.71 4.38
C ASN A 89 35.01 2.55 4.43
N GLY A 90 34.47 2.14 3.26
CA GLY A 90 33.37 1.19 3.18
C GLY A 90 32.04 1.78 3.63
N LEU A 91 30.98 0.92 3.68
CA LEU A 91 29.63 1.37 4.07
C LEU A 91 29.37 1.36 5.58
N LEU A 92 30.09 0.54 6.36
CA LEU A 92 29.85 0.39 7.80
C LEU A 92 29.89 1.72 8.58
N PRO A 93 30.85 2.65 8.35
CA PRO A 93 30.84 3.95 9.02
C PRO A 93 29.62 4.81 8.66
N VAL A 94 29.09 4.67 7.45
CA VAL A 94 27.88 5.38 6.99
C VAL A 94 26.64 4.83 7.70
N VAL A 95 26.46 3.52 7.72
CA VAL A 95 25.37 2.84 8.43
C VAL A 95 25.38 3.21 9.92
N LYS A 96 26.54 3.10 10.58
CA LYS A 96 26.68 3.50 11.99
C LYS A 96 26.32 4.97 12.23
N TYR A 97 26.65 5.86 11.30
CA TYR A 97 26.29 7.28 11.41
C TYR A 97 24.78 7.48 11.30
N ILE A 98 24.11 6.80 10.34
CA ILE A 98 22.67 6.85 10.20
C ILE A 98 21.97 6.35 11.49
N HIS A 99 22.42 5.21 12.02
CA HIS A 99 21.89 4.64 13.27
C HIS A 99 22.14 5.55 14.48
N LEU A 100 23.32 6.20 14.57
CA LEU A 100 23.64 7.17 15.62
C LEU A 100 22.68 8.36 15.62
N LEU A 101 22.18 8.76 14.46
CA LEU A 101 21.16 9.80 14.32
C LEU A 101 19.75 9.33 14.66
N GLY A 102 19.55 8.04 15.00
CA GLY A 102 18.27 7.44 15.36
C GLY A 102 17.42 7.05 14.15
N MET A 103 18.04 6.78 13.01
CA MET A 103 17.40 6.40 11.75
C MET A 103 17.84 4.99 11.34
N LYS A 104 17.15 4.41 10.37
CA LYS A 104 17.41 3.14 9.72
C LYS A 104 18.16 3.36 8.42
N ALA A 105 19.03 2.41 8.05
CA ALA A 105 19.80 2.44 6.81
C ALA A 105 19.21 1.47 5.79
N GLY A 106 18.99 1.95 4.56
CA GLY A 106 18.59 1.12 3.44
C GLY A 106 19.68 1.00 2.38
N ILE A 107 19.62 -0.09 1.64
CA ILE A 107 20.55 -0.41 0.55
C ILE A 107 19.77 -0.76 -0.73
N TYR A 108 20.44 -0.70 -1.86
CA TYR A 108 19.96 -1.10 -3.18
C TYR A 108 20.68 -2.35 -3.65
N SER A 109 20.00 -3.19 -4.42
CA SER A 109 20.64 -4.20 -5.26
C SER A 109 19.74 -4.55 -6.46
N ASP A 110 20.20 -5.49 -7.29
CA ASP A 110 19.44 -6.01 -8.44
C ASP A 110 19.25 -7.53 -8.30
N GLY A 111 18.05 -8.02 -8.58
CA GLY A 111 17.73 -9.45 -8.50
C GLY A 111 18.38 -10.30 -9.60
N GLY A 112 18.96 -9.65 -10.61
CA GLY A 112 19.67 -10.28 -11.73
C GLY A 112 21.19 -10.22 -11.60
N ILE A 113 21.87 -10.04 -12.74
CA ILE A 113 23.34 -10.14 -12.86
C ILE A 113 24.01 -8.78 -12.66
N SER A 114 23.47 -7.71 -13.24
CA SER A 114 24.04 -6.36 -13.24
C SER A 114 23.00 -5.35 -12.79
N THR A 115 23.43 -4.16 -12.34
CA THR A 115 22.54 -3.12 -11.85
C THR A 115 21.97 -2.24 -12.95
N CYS A 116 20.92 -1.49 -12.65
CA CYS A 116 20.33 -0.49 -13.55
C CYS A 116 21.34 0.62 -13.88
N GLY A 117 22.17 1.03 -12.91
CA GLY A 117 23.24 2.00 -13.13
C GLY A 117 24.32 1.53 -14.10
N ASN A 118 24.57 0.23 -14.18
CA ASN A 118 25.42 -0.34 -15.21
C ASN A 118 24.81 -0.16 -16.60
N PHE A 119 23.54 -0.53 -16.76
CA PHE A 119 22.87 -0.49 -18.07
C PHE A 119 22.51 0.94 -18.50
N HIS A 120 21.81 1.69 -17.67
CA HIS A 120 21.34 3.04 -18.01
C HIS A 120 22.40 4.13 -17.76
N GLY A 121 23.23 3.96 -16.74
CA GLY A 121 24.23 4.95 -16.33
C GLY A 121 25.65 4.70 -16.84
N GLY A 122 25.89 3.55 -17.47
CA GLY A 122 27.22 3.16 -17.95
C GLY A 122 28.26 2.91 -16.85
N ASP A 123 27.81 2.65 -15.61
CA ASP A 123 28.71 2.34 -14.48
C ASP A 123 29.28 0.94 -14.62
N LYS A 124 30.54 0.85 -15.05
CA LYS A 124 31.24 -0.42 -15.20
C LYS A 124 31.40 -1.20 -13.89
N MET A 125 31.38 -0.52 -12.76
CA MET A 125 31.46 -1.17 -11.45
C MET A 125 30.16 -1.87 -11.05
N GLY A 126 29.04 -1.55 -11.71
CA GLY A 126 27.74 -2.21 -11.56
C GLY A 126 27.59 -3.50 -12.39
N GLU A 127 28.57 -3.85 -13.21
CA GLU A 127 28.55 -5.09 -14.00
C GLU A 127 28.85 -6.30 -13.11
N GLY A 128 27.97 -7.32 -13.16
CA GLY A 128 28.16 -8.58 -12.44
C GLY A 128 28.00 -8.50 -10.91
N VAL A 129 27.45 -7.40 -10.38
CA VAL A 129 27.31 -7.18 -8.93
C VAL A 129 25.91 -7.43 -8.40
N GLY A 130 24.94 -7.77 -9.26
CA GLY A 130 23.60 -8.17 -8.84
C GLY A 130 23.61 -9.45 -8.01
N LEU A 131 22.49 -9.74 -7.35
CA LEU A 131 22.36 -10.84 -6.39
C LEU A 131 22.37 -12.23 -7.04
N TYR A 132 22.20 -12.35 -8.35
CA TYR A 132 22.12 -13.66 -9.02
C TYR A 132 23.37 -14.52 -8.76
N GLN A 133 23.17 -15.69 -8.13
CA GLN A 133 24.20 -16.63 -7.68
C GLN A 133 25.07 -16.14 -6.49
N HIS A 134 24.70 -15.01 -5.83
CA HIS A 134 25.39 -14.45 -4.67
C HIS A 134 24.41 -14.07 -3.55
N GLU A 135 23.15 -14.53 -3.60
CA GLU A 135 22.08 -14.06 -2.75
C GLU A 135 22.42 -14.15 -1.27
N GLN A 136 22.89 -15.31 -0.81
CA GLN A 136 23.17 -15.51 0.61
C GLN A 136 24.39 -14.73 1.07
N GLU A 137 25.47 -14.73 0.30
CA GLU A 137 26.70 -14.04 0.66
C GLU A 137 26.49 -12.54 0.76
N ASP A 138 25.80 -11.94 -0.23
CA ASP A 138 25.53 -10.50 -0.25
C ASP A 138 24.51 -10.10 0.83
N CYS A 139 23.47 -10.93 1.09
CA CYS A 139 22.55 -10.68 2.20
C CYS A 139 23.24 -10.77 3.57
N ASP A 140 24.16 -11.71 3.76
CA ASP A 140 24.96 -11.77 4.99
C ASP A 140 25.84 -10.52 5.15
N LEU A 141 26.46 -10.05 4.07
CA LEU A 141 27.20 -8.79 4.08
C LEU A 141 26.30 -7.60 4.45
N PHE A 142 25.16 -7.43 3.77
CA PHE A 142 24.29 -6.27 3.99
C PHE A 142 23.66 -6.27 5.38
N PHE A 143 23.11 -7.39 5.84
CA PHE A 143 22.25 -7.41 7.02
C PHE A 143 22.95 -7.88 8.30
N LYS A 144 23.93 -8.80 8.22
CA LYS A 144 24.69 -9.23 9.40
C LYS A 144 25.93 -8.36 9.65
N GLU A 145 26.74 -8.12 8.60
CA GLU A 145 28.02 -7.46 8.77
C GLU A 145 27.87 -5.93 8.78
N LEU A 146 27.10 -5.37 7.84
CA LEU A 146 26.91 -3.92 7.71
C LEU A 146 25.71 -3.39 8.51
N GLY A 147 24.68 -4.21 8.75
CA GLY A 147 23.54 -3.85 9.60
C GLY A 147 22.49 -2.99 8.91
N PHE A 148 22.28 -3.13 7.61
CA PHE A 148 21.17 -2.47 6.91
C PHE A 148 19.82 -3.01 7.38
N ASP A 149 18.76 -2.18 7.28
CA ASP A 149 17.41 -2.43 7.77
C ASP A 149 16.37 -2.52 6.63
N PHE A 150 16.75 -2.12 5.43
CA PHE A 150 15.88 -2.06 4.25
C PHE A 150 16.68 -2.39 2.99
N ILE A 151 16.02 -3.01 2.02
CA ILE A 151 16.59 -3.21 0.68
C ILE A 151 15.57 -2.93 -0.42
N LYS A 152 15.94 -2.12 -1.42
CA LYS A 152 15.26 -2.04 -2.72
C LYS A 152 15.98 -3.01 -3.67
N VAL A 153 15.21 -3.87 -4.32
CA VAL A 153 15.75 -4.83 -5.29
C VAL A 153 15.13 -4.56 -6.65
N ASP A 154 15.95 -4.06 -7.58
CA ASP A 154 15.61 -3.87 -8.98
C ASP A 154 15.71 -5.19 -9.79
N PHE A 155 15.42 -5.14 -11.08
CA PHE A 155 15.44 -6.32 -11.94
C PHE A 155 16.05 -6.05 -13.34
N CYS A 156 16.85 -5.00 -13.50
CA CYS A 156 17.52 -4.68 -14.76
C CYS A 156 18.37 -5.86 -15.22
N GLY A 157 19.20 -6.40 -14.35
CA GLY A 157 20.10 -7.51 -14.66
C GLY A 157 19.42 -8.87 -14.87
N GLY A 158 18.11 -8.96 -14.62
CA GLY A 158 17.30 -10.15 -14.88
C GLY A 158 16.90 -10.32 -16.35
N VAL A 159 17.06 -9.29 -17.18
CA VAL A 159 16.63 -9.26 -18.58
C VAL A 159 17.82 -9.47 -19.50
N SER A 160 17.68 -10.32 -20.53
CA SER A 160 18.79 -10.83 -21.35
C SER A 160 19.62 -9.75 -22.05
N TYR A 161 19.01 -8.66 -22.47
CA TYR A 161 19.74 -7.57 -23.15
C TYR A 161 20.40 -6.58 -22.18
N HIS A 162 20.20 -6.75 -20.87
CA HIS A 162 20.81 -5.96 -19.82
C HIS A 162 21.92 -6.70 -19.05
N ASN A 163 22.26 -7.91 -19.45
CA ASN A 163 23.30 -8.67 -18.76
C ASN A 163 24.23 -9.39 -19.74
N SER A 164 25.51 -9.50 -19.36
CA SER A 164 26.57 -10.08 -20.19
C SER A 164 26.38 -11.58 -20.48
N LYS A 165 25.52 -12.28 -19.76
CA LYS A 165 25.24 -13.71 -19.97
C LYS A 165 24.05 -13.97 -20.90
N GLY A 166 23.31 -12.93 -21.31
CA GLY A 166 22.13 -13.05 -22.17
C GLY A 166 20.98 -13.85 -21.55
N LEU A 167 20.86 -13.89 -20.23
CA LEU A 167 19.85 -14.68 -19.52
C LEU A 167 18.58 -13.86 -19.26
N ASN A 168 17.42 -14.47 -19.53
CA ASN A 168 16.15 -14.03 -19.02
C ASN A 168 15.83 -14.83 -17.75
N LEU A 169 15.81 -14.17 -16.61
CA LEU A 169 15.52 -14.79 -15.32
C LEU A 169 14.04 -14.67 -15.00
N ASP A 170 13.50 -15.66 -14.28
CA ASP A 170 12.14 -15.58 -13.74
C ASP A 170 12.12 -14.69 -12.50
N ALA A 171 11.31 -13.65 -12.52
CA ALA A 171 11.27 -12.67 -11.45
C ALA A 171 10.70 -13.26 -10.15
N GLU A 172 9.60 -14.02 -10.23
CA GLU A 172 8.97 -14.62 -9.05
C GLU A 172 9.97 -15.55 -8.33
N GLU A 173 10.67 -16.40 -9.09
CA GLU A 173 11.69 -17.29 -8.56
C GLU A 173 12.83 -16.49 -7.90
N ARG A 174 13.33 -15.46 -8.60
CA ARG A 174 14.45 -14.64 -8.10
C ARG A 174 14.12 -13.93 -6.79
N TYR A 175 12.98 -13.26 -6.70
CA TYR A 175 12.60 -12.56 -5.47
C TYR A 175 12.30 -13.51 -4.32
N LYS A 176 11.76 -14.71 -4.58
CA LYS A 176 11.58 -15.75 -3.54
C LYS A 176 12.92 -16.24 -2.98
N VAL A 177 13.92 -16.46 -3.84
CA VAL A 177 15.27 -16.85 -3.41
C VAL A 177 15.92 -15.75 -2.58
N ILE A 178 15.79 -14.48 -2.99
CA ILE A 178 16.32 -13.32 -2.26
C ILE A 178 15.63 -13.18 -0.89
N ALA A 179 14.30 -13.25 -0.85
CA ALA A 179 13.56 -13.21 0.42
C ALA A 179 13.99 -14.32 1.38
N GLN A 180 14.23 -15.54 0.85
CA GLN A 180 14.75 -16.66 1.66
C GLN A 180 16.18 -16.38 2.15
N ALA A 181 17.05 -15.77 1.33
CA ALA A 181 18.40 -15.39 1.74
C ALA A 181 18.39 -14.32 2.85
N ILE A 182 17.50 -13.32 2.74
CA ILE A 182 17.29 -12.34 3.82
C ILE A 182 16.86 -13.05 5.12
N LYS A 183 15.86 -13.91 5.06
CA LYS A 183 15.38 -14.68 6.21
C LYS A 183 16.49 -15.52 6.85
N ASN A 184 17.34 -16.14 6.06
CA ASN A 184 18.47 -16.96 6.54
C ASN A 184 19.53 -16.13 7.29
N THR A 185 19.52 -14.80 7.16
CA THR A 185 20.38 -13.92 7.96
C THR A 185 19.97 -13.86 9.43
N GLY A 186 18.72 -14.24 9.75
CA GLY A 186 18.14 -14.12 11.09
C GLY A 186 17.66 -12.69 11.42
N ARG A 187 17.61 -11.79 10.42
CA ARG A 187 17.12 -10.42 10.52
C ARG A 187 15.67 -10.35 10.00
N ASP A 188 14.71 -10.70 10.86
CA ASP A 188 13.27 -10.69 10.53
C ASP A 188 12.70 -9.26 10.41
N ASP A 189 13.48 -8.25 10.78
CA ASP A 189 13.13 -6.84 10.75
C ASP A 189 13.52 -6.13 9.44
N VAL A 190 14.21 -6.81 8.52
CA VAL A 190 14.61 -6.24 7.23
C VAL A 190 13.40 -6.13 6.31
N ARG A 191 13.17 -4.92 5.79
CA ARG A 191 12.10 -4.63 4.84
C ARG A 191 12.60 -4.73 3.40
N MET A 192 11.95 -5.54 2.57
CA MET A 192 12.25 -5.62 1.14
C MET A 192 11.21 -4.86 0.32
N ASN A 193 11.69 -4.06 -0.64
CA ASN A 193 10.92 -3.44 -1.70
C ASN A 193 11.28 -4.08 -3.04
N VAL A 194 10.27 -4.57 -3.77
CA VAL A 194 10.43 -5.15 -5.11
C VAL A 194 10.24 -4.07 -6.17
N CYS A 195 11.18 -3.92 -7.08
CA CYS A 195 11.09 -2.94 -8.15
C CYS A 195 11.19 -3.61 -9.53
N ARG A 196 10.05 -3.65 -10.25
CA ARG A 196 9.95 -4.23 -11.59
C ARG A 196 9.29 -3.31 -12.62
N TRP A 197 8.95 -2.08 -12.22
CA TRP A 197 8.33 -1.05 -13.08
C TRP A 197 6.93 -1.41 -13.60
N ASP A 198 6.31 -2.44 -13.04
CA ASP A 198 4.92 -2.87 -13.21
C ASP A 198 4.41 -3.55 -11.94
N TYR A 199 3.11 -3.86 -11.85
CA TYR A 199 2.62 -4.72 -10.77
C TYR A 199 3.20 -6.13 -10.94
N PRO A 200 3.99 -6.63 -9.98
CA PRO A 200 4.79 -7.85 -10.19
C PRO A 200 3.96 -9.12 -10.31
N GLY A 201 2.74 -9.12 -9.78
CA GLY A 201 1.87 -10.26 -9.61
C GLY A 201 1.58 -10.57 -8.14
N ASN A 202 0.54 -11.36 -7.88
CA ASN A 202 0.04 -11.59 -6.51
C ASN A 202 1.04 -12.32 -5.58
N TRP A 203 2.05 -12.95 -6.15
CA TRP A 203 3.14 -13.61 -5.39
C TRP A 203 4.00 -12.63 -4.59
N VAL A 204 4.01 -11.35 -4.96
CA VAL A 204 4.91 -10.36 -4.35
C VAL A 204 4.61 -10.14 -2.87
N GLN A 205 3.35 -10.34 -2.45
CA GLN A 205 2.92 -10.23 -1.06
C GLN A 205 3.57 -11.28 -0.14
N ASP A 206 4.02 -12.41 -0.69
CA ASP A 206 4.69 -13.46 0.07
C ASP A 206 6.16 -13.15 0.37
N VAL A 207 6.73 -12.13 -0.28
CA VAL A 207 8.18 -11.89 -0.26
C VAL A 207 8.58 -10.48 0.15
N ALA A 208 7.71 -9.47 0.00
CA ALA A 208 8.05 -8.07 0.21
C ALA A 208 6.96 -7.29 0.94
N VAL A 209 7.35 -6.23 1.64
CA VAL A 209 6.42 -5.31 2.31
C VAL A 209 5.90 -4.23 1.38
N SER A 210 6.60 -3.94 0.28
CA SER A 210 6.17 -2.99 -0.75
C SER A 210 6.73 -3.36 -2.11
N TRP A 211 6.07 -2.90 -3.17
CA TRP A 211 6.47 -3.16 -4.55
C TRP A 211 6.07 -2.03 -5.48
N ARG A 212 6.95 -1.70 -6.39
CA ARG A 212 6.69 -0.74 -7.47
C ARG A 212 5.56 -1.27 -8.36
N THR A 213 4.69 -0.37 -8.76
CA THR A 213 3.51 -0.69 -9.58
C THR A 213 3.57 -0.11 -10.98
N THR A 214 4.50 0.79 -11.25
CA THR A 214 4.61 1.55 -12.50
C THR A 214 6.06 1.78 -12.91
N GLN A 215 6.27 2.33 -14.10
CA GLN A 215 7.54 2.88 -14.56
C GLN A 215 8.04 3.97 -13.61
N ASP A 216 9.33 4.34 -13.75
CA ASP A 216 9.98 5.33 -12.88
C ASP A 216 9.35 6.71 -13.01
N ILE A 217 9.20 7.35 -11.85
CA ILE A 217 8.69 8.70 -11.75
C ILE A 217 9.75 9.72 -12.19
N ASN A 218 9.29 10.82 -12.76
CA ASN A 218 10.09 12.02 -12.95
C ASN A 218 9.33 13.27 -12.50
N ALA A 219 10.04 14.39 -12.31
CA ALA A 219 9.48 15.64 -11.82
C ALA A 219 8.63 16.37 -12.88
N SER A 220 7.60 15.69 -13.39
CA SER A 220 6.61 16.27 -14.31
C SER A 220 5.19 15.85 -13.93
N TRP A 221 4.23 16.72 -14.16
CA TRP A 221 2.81 16.40 -13.93
C TRP A 221 2.35 15.17 -14.71
N GLY A 222 2.79 15.05 -15.97
CA GLY A 222 2.44 13.89 -16.80
C GLY A 222 2.83 12.56 -16.16
N SER A 223 4.02 12.48 -15.55
CA SER A 223 4.50 11.29 -14.83
C SER A 223 3.67 11.03 -13.57
N VAL A 224 3.44 12.04 -12.74
CA VAL A 224 2.62 11.92 -11.52
C VAL A 224 1.21 11.47 -11.86
N LYS A 225 0.58 12.09 -12.86
CA LYS A 225 -0.78 11.76 -13.30
C LYS A 225 -0.90 10.33 -13.83
N ASP A 226 0.07 9.87 -14.64
CA ASP A 226 0.06 8.51 -15.19
C ASP A 226 0.24 7.44 -14.11
N ILE A 227 1.14 7.68 -13.16
CA ILE A 227 1.32 6.80 -12.00
C ILE A 227 0.06 6.72 -11.15
N LEU A 228 -0.58 7.86 -10.87
CA LEU A 228 -1.84 7.89 -10.12
C LEU A 228 -2.91 7.08 -10.84
N ARG A 229 -3.10 7.31 -12.16
CA ARG A 229 -4.07 6.58 -12.96
C ARG A 229 -3.90 5.06 -12.86
N GLN A 230 -2.67 4.57 -12.95
CA GLN A 230 -2.38 3.14 -12.85
C GLN A 230 -2.61 2.56 -11.46
N ASN A 231 -2.62 3.38 -10.40
CA ASN A 231 -2.82 2.94 -9.02
C ASN A 231 -4.24 3.12 -8.48
N LEU A 232 -5.14 3.85 -9.17
CA LEU A 232 -6.50 4.12 -8.70
C LEU A 232 -7.28 2.86 -8.31
N TYR A 233 -7.01 1.74 -8.96
CA TYR A 233 -7.75 0.49 -8.80
C TYR A 233 -6.96 -0.62 -8.09
N LEU A 234 -5.79 -0.32 -7.50
CA LEU A 234 -4.95 -1.31 -6.83
C LEU A 234 -5.22 -1.46 -5.32
N SER A 235 -6.32 -0.89 -4.82
CA SER A 235 -6.63 -0.89 -3.38
C SER A 235 -6.73 -2.29 -2.77
N ALA A 236 -7.22 -3.29 -3.52
CA ALA A 236 -7.35 -4.67 -3.07
C ALA A 236 -6.01 -5.37 -2.78
N TYR A 237 -4.89 -4.78 -3.19
CA TYR A 237 -3.55 -5.35 -3.01
C TYR A 237 -2.74 -4.66 -1.91
N CYS A 238 -3.32 -3.62 -1.27
CA CYS A 238 -2.70 -2.88 -0.16
C CYS A 238 -3.44 -3.20 1.14
N TYR A 239 -2.93 -4.16 1.92
CA TYR A 239 -3.51 -4.62 3.18
C TYR A 239 -2.47 -5.35 4.03
N ASP A 240 -2.73 -5.51 5.31
CA ASP A 240 -1.92 -6.28 6.26
C ASP A 240 -0.42 -5.92 6.27
N GLY A 241 -0.11 -4.62 6.17
CA GLY A 241 1.29 -4.16 6.18
C GLY A 241 2.00 -4.30 4.83
N HIS A 242 1.26 -4.50 3.74
CA HIS A 242 1.76 -4.59 2.38
C HIS A 242 1.28 -3.40 1.55
N TYR A 243 2.16 -2.80 0.74
CA TYR A 243 1.92 -1.51 0.09
C TYR A 243 2.28 -1.51 -1.39
N ASN A 244 1.38 -0.91 -2.18
CA ASN A 244 1.70 -0.46 -3.53
C ASN A 244 2.64 0.74 -3.44
N ASP A 245 3.79 0.66 -4.09
CA ASP A 245 4.79 1.71 -4.13
C ASP A 245 4.66 2.48 -5.45
N MET A 246 4.17 3.70 -5.36
CA MET A 246 4.00 4.62 -6.48
C MET A 246 5.28 5.39 -6.83
N ASP A 247 6.44 4.91 -6.34
CA ASP A 247 7.76 5.52 -6.47
C ASP A 247 8.01 6.72 -5.53
N MET A 248 9.20 7.29 -5.64
CA MET A 248 9.72 8.35 -4.79
C MET A 248 8.93 9.66 -4.93
N LEU A 249 9.05 10.52 -3.92
CA LEU A 249 8.45 11.84 -3.95
C LEU A 249 9.30 12.83 -4.75
N GLU A 250 8.73 13.39 -5.81
CA GLU A 250 9.31 14.45 -6.63
C GLU A 250 9.00 15.87 -6.11
N VAL A 251 8.41 15.97 -4.93
CA VAL A 251 8.02 17.22 -4.26
C VAL A 251 9.21 18.15 -4.12
N GLY A 252 9.07 19.39 -4.62
CA GLY A 252 10.11 20.41 -4.61
C GLY A 252 11.18 20.26 -5.69
N ARG A 253 10.97 19.40 -6.70
CA ARG A 253 11.90 19.16 -7.80
C ARG A 253 11.48 19.77 -9.15
N GLY A 254 10.48 20.65 -9.17
CA GLY A 254 10.09 21.38 -10.38
C GLY A 254 8.61 21.35 -10.72
N LEU A 255 7.82 20.58 -9.99
CA LEU A 255 6.37 20.62 -10.04
C LEU A 255 5.85 21.98 -9.55
N SER A 256 4.68 22.42 -10.02
CA SER A 256 3.99 23.57 -9.46
C SER A 256 3.58 23.29 -8.01
N LYS A 257 3.24 24.35 -7.27
CA LYS A 257 2.80 24.22 -5.87
C LYS A 257 1.56 23.31 -5.73
N GLU A 258 0.61 23.39 -6.66
CA GLU A 258 -0.60 22.56 -6.61
C GLU A 258 -0.28 21.11 -6.98
N GLU A 259 0.58 20.87 -7.95
CA GLU A 259 1.04 19.53 -8.32
C GLU A 259 1.85 18.89 -7.20
N ASP A 260 2.74 19.64 -6.51
CA ASP A 260 3.44 19.16 -5.31
C ASP A 260 2.44 18.74 -4.21
N ARG A 261 1.38 19.53 -3.97
CA ARG A 261 0.32 19.21 -3.00
C ARG A 261 -0.41 17.95 -3.42
N THR A 262 -0.82 17.84 -4.68
CA THR A 262 -1.51 16.66 -5.21
C THR A 262 -0.63 15.41 -5.12
N HIS A 263 0.61 15.50 -5.56
CA HIS A 263 1.57 14.41 -5.48
C HIS A 263 1.71 13.89 -4.04
N PHE A 264 2.04 14.77 -3.10
CA PHE A 264 2.20 14.37 -1.69
C PHE A 264 0.90 13.84 -1.07
N GLY A 265 -0.21 14.55 -1.24
CA GLY A 265 -1.49 14.17 -0.66
C GLY A 265 -2.03 12.85 -1.19
N MET A 266 -1.90 12.60 -2.50
CA MET A 266 -2.32 11.34 -3.10
C MET A 266 -1.43 10.18 -2.64
N TRP A 267 -0.09 10.33 -2.55
CA TRP A 267 0.76 9.30 -1.94
C TRP A 267 0.35 9.00 -0.50
N CYS A 268 -0.06 10.02 0.25
CA CYS A 268 -0.55 9.83 1.62
C CYS A 268 -1.86 9.05 1.69
N ILE A 269 -2.88 9.42 0.93
CA ILE A 269 -4.18 8.72 1.01
C ILE A 269 -4.15 7.33 0.36
N MET A 270 -3.25 7.12 -0.60
CA MET A 270 -3.02 5.82 -1.25
C MET A 270 -2.12 4.90 -0.42
N SER A 271 -1.62 5.33 0.72
CA SER A 271 -0.70 4.56 1.59
C SER A 271 0.57 4.07 0.88
N SER A 272 1.06 4.84 -0.10
CA SER A 272 2.34 4.56 -0.76
C SER A 272 3.50 4.90 0.16
N PRO A 273 4.65 4.22 0.08
CA PRO A 273 5.88 4.66 0.74
C PRO A 273 6.19 6.14 0.46
N LEU A 274 6.62 6.87 1.48
CA LEU A 274 6.96 8.29 1.38
C LEU A 274 8.48 8.44 1.36
N LEU A 275 9.10 8.16 0.22
CA LEU A 275 10.55 8.26 0.03
C LEU A 275 10.91 9.58 -0.69
N ILE A 276 11.45 10.54 0.05
CA ILE A 276 11.85 11.85 -0.48
C ILE A 276 12.95 11.68 -1.53
N GLY A 277 12.76 12.26 -2.72
CA GLY A 277 13.72 12.20 -3.84
C GLY A 277 14.57 13.45 -4.02
N CYS A 278 14.25 14.56 -3.36
CA CYS A 278 14.99 15.81 -3.49
C CYS A 278 16.21 15.89 -2.55
N ASP A 279 17.10 16.86 -2.80
CA ASP A 279 18.18 17.20 -1.87
C ASP A 279 17.61 17.91 -0.64
N MET A 280 17.55 17.18 0.48
CA MET A 280 17.02 17.71 1.73
C MET A 280 17.86 18.85 2.32
N SER A 281 19.11 19.03 1.92
CA SER A 281 19.95 20.15 2.39
C SER A 281 19.45 21.50 1.87
N SER A 282 18.80 21.52 0.71
CA SER A 282 18.36 22.72 -0.03
C SER A 282 16.86 22.95 -0.07
N LEU A 283 16.06 22.23 0.75
CA LEU A 283 14.60 22.36 0.80
C LEU A 283 14.12 23.79 1.03
N SER A 284 13.16 24.24 0.22
CA SER A 284 12.42 25.47 0.49
C SER A 284 11.56 25.33 1.76
N GLY A 285 11.22 26.48 2.39
CA GLY A 285 10.31 26.47 3.55
C GLY A 285 8.93 25.88 3.21
N ALA A 286 8.41 26.15 2.01
CA ALA A 286 7.11 25.64 1.55
C ALA A 286 7.15 24.10 1.34
N THR A 287 8.17 23.60 0.66
CA THR A 287 8.39 22.16 0.46
C THR A 287 8.52 21.43 1.80
N LEU A 288 9.33 21.98 2.72
CA LEU A 288 9.52 21.41 4.04
C LEU A 288 8.21 21.39 4.85
N ALA A 289 7.40 22.45 4.76
CA ALA A 289 6.10 22.52 5.44
C ALA A 289 5.14 21.45 4.90
N LEU A 290 5.07 21.26 3.58
CA LEU A 290 4.24 20.23 2.96
C LEU A 290 4.68 18.82 3.38
N LEU A 291 5.97 18.49 3.27
CA LEU A 291 6.52 17.19 3.69
C LEU A 291 6.35 16.90 5.19
N LYS A 292 6.09 17.91 6.00
CA LYS A 292 5.84 17.80 7.44
C LYS A 292 4.37 17.96 7.82
N ASN A 293 3.44 17.95 6.87
CA ASN A 293 2.02 18.00 7.16
C ASN A 293 1.59 16.73 7.91
N THR A 294 1.33 16.87 9.20
CA THR A 294 1.04 15.74 10.10
C THR A 294 -0.30 15.08 9.80
N ASP A 295 -1.28 15.80 9.28
CA ASP A 295 -2.60 15.26 9.00
C ASP A 295 -2.58 14.38 7.75
N LEU A 296 -1.87 14.81 6.69
CA LEU A 296 -1.64 13.96 5.53
C LEU A 296 -0.78 12.73 5.87
N ILE A 297 0.27 12.91 6.67
CA ILE A 297 1.10 11.79 7.13
C ILE A 297 0.27 10.80 7.96
N ALA A 298 -0.66 11.28 8.80
CA ALA A 298 -1.55 10.41 9.59
C ALA A 298 -2.42 9.51 8.69
N LEU A 299 -2.86 10.00 7.52
CA LEU A 299 -3.59 9.17 6.56
C LEU A 299 -2.72 8.05 5.99
N ASN A 300 -1.44 8.34 5.71
CA ASN A 300 -0.48 7.35 5.20
C ASN A 300 -0.12 6.31 6.26
N GLN A 301 0.01 6.75 7.50
CA GLN A 301 0.49 5.96 8.64
C GLN A 301 -0.65 5.40 9.50
N ASP A 302 -1.89 5.37 8.95
CA ASP A 302 -3.04 4.76 9.62
C ASP A 302 -2.83 3.26 9.85
N ALA A 303 -3.30 2.78 11.01
CA ALA A 303 -3.06 1.40 11.45
C ALA A 303 -3.77 0.33 10.59
N LEU A 304 -4.81 0.70 9.83
CA LEU A 304 -5.51 -0.22 8.93
C LEU A 304 -4.71 -0.55 7.67
N CYS A 305 -3.69 0.26 7.34
CA CYS A 305 -2.84 0.03 6.17
C CYS A 305 -3.59 -0.04 4.83
N LEU A 306 -4.69 0.70 4.68
CA LEU A 306 -5.54 0.64 3.49
C LEU A 306 -5.13 1.71 2.46
N GLN A 307 -5.18 1.34 1.20
CA GLN A 307 -5.19 2.29 0.09
C GLN A 307 -6.62 2.78 -0.16
N ALA A 308 -6.80 4.08 -0.46
CA ALA A 308 -8.09 4.60 -0.87
C ALA A 308 -8.54 4.01 -2.22
N TYR A 309 -9.84 3.79 -2.36
CA TYR A 309 -10.46 3.29 -3.58
C TYR A 309 -11.43 4.31 -4.17
N VAL A 310 -11.63 4.24 -5.48
CA VAL A 310 -12.55 5.12 -6.22
C VAL A 310 -13.99 4.77 -5.87
N VAL A 311 -14.79 5.78 -5.49
CA VAL A 311 -16.24 5.65 -5.26
C VAL A 311 -17.04 6.44 -6.27
N GLN A 312 -16.42 7.40 -6.96
CA GLN A 312 -17.07 8.19 -8.00
C GLN A 312 -16.06 8.59 -9.07
N HIS A 313 -16.45 8.41 -10.33
CA HIS A 313 -15.71 8.87 -11.50
C HIS A 313 -16.64 9.63 -12.43
N VAL A 314 -16.46 10.96 -12.54
CA VAL A 314 -17.31 11.84 -13.37
C VAL A 314 -16.42 12.68 -14.28
N GLY A 315 -16.58 12.52 -15.59
CA GLY A 315 -15.67 13.12 -16.56
C GLY A 315 -14.24 12.66 -16.30
N ASP A 316 -13.33 13.60 -16.06
CA ASP A 316 -11.93 13.32 -15.73
C ASP A 316 -11.65 13.34 -14.22
N THR A 317 -12.67 13.51 -13.37
CA THR A 317 -12.49 13.70 -11.93
C THR A 317 -12.86 12.47 -11.12
N TYR A 318 -12.19 12.28 -9.98
CA TYR A 318 -12.36 11.11 -9.12
C TYR A 318 -12.61 11.50 -7.67
N VAL A 319 -13.48 10.77 -6.99
CA VAL A 319 -13.59 10.79 -5.53
C VAL A 319 -13.10 9.44 -5.01
N LEU A 320 -12.13 9.51 -4.08
CA LEU A 320 -11.57 8.33 -3.44
C LEU A 320 -11.88 8.35 -1.95
N VAL A 321 -11.99 7.17 -1.36
CA VAL A 321 -12.27 7.01 0.07
C VAL A 321 -11.52 5.82 0.67
N LYS A 322 -11.18 5.91 1.95
CA LYS A 322 -10.73 4.77 2.76
C LYS A 322 -11.20 4.88 4.20
N ASP A 323 -11.35 3.76 4.88
CA ASP A 323 -11.57 3.74 6.31
C ASP A 323 -10.30 4.15 7.06
N LEU A 324 -10.47 4.80 8.20
CA LEU A 324 -9.41 5.17 9.14
C LEU A 324 -9.74 4.60 10.53
N GLU A 325 -8.69 4.30 11.29
CA GLU A 325 -8.78 3.88 12.70
C GLU A 325 -9.46 2.51 12.91
N GLN A 326 -10.59 2.27 12.25
CA GLN A 326 -11.38 1.04 12.37
C GLN A 326 -12.08 0.70 11.06
N LEU A 327 -11.99 -0.56 10.62
CA LEU A 327 -12.75 -1.07 9.47
C LEU A 327 -14.26 -0.91 9.73
N TYR A 328 -14.97 -0.44 8.70
CA TYR A 328 -16.42 -0.16 8.78
C TYR A 328 -16.79 0.86 9.85
N GLY A 329 -15.81 1.61 10.35
CA GLY A 329 -15.98 2.69 11.32
C GLY A 329 -16.59 3.95 10.71
N LYS A 330 -16.83 4.94 11.56
CA LYS A 330 -17.45 6.22 11.20
C LYS A 330 -16.46 7.26 10.72
N VAL A 331 -15.16 6.96 10.79
CA VAL A 331 -14.08 7.86 10.39
C VAL A 331 -13.51 7.41 9.06
N ARG A 332 -13.47 8.32 8.09
CA ARG A 332 -12.95 8.06 6.75
C ARG A 332 -12.05 9.19 6.25
N ALA A 333 -11.13 8.86 5.35
CA ALA A 333 -10.46 9.86 4.51
C ALA A 333 -11.16 9.92 3.15
N VAL A 334 -11.35 11.14 2.63
CA VAL A 334 -11.98 11.42 1.33
C VAL A 334 -11.05 12.32 0.53
N ALA A 335 -10.75 11.96 -0.72
CA ALA A 335 -10.02 12.81 -1.65
C ALA A 335 -10.88 13.12 -2.87
N PHE A 336 -10.98 14.42 -3.21
CA PHE A 336 -11.39 14.89 -4.52
C PHE A 336 -10.13 15.07 -5.38
N TYR A 337 -10.04 14.39 -6.49
CA TYR A 337 -8.89 14.44 -7.39
C TYR A 337 -9.29 14.91 -8.78
N ASN A 338 -8.66 16.00 -9.24
CA ASN A 338 -8.88 16.62 -10.54
C ASN A 338 -7.57 16.61 -11.35
N PRO A 339 -7.33 15.59 -12.20
CA PRO A 339 -6.15 15.55 -13.07
C PRO A 339 -6.23 16.45 -14.30
N SER A 340 -7.36 17.13 -14.54
CA SER A 340 -7.58 17.94 -15.74
C SER A 340 -6.90 19.30 -15.67
N ASP A 341 -6.77 19.98 -16.83
CA ASP A 341 -6.15 21.30 -16.97
C ASP A 341 -7.08 22.47 -16.56
N LYS A 342 -8.25 22.16 -15.99
CA LYS A 342 -9.24 23.16 -15.55
C LYS A 342 -9.70 22.87 -14.14
N ALA A 343 -10.04 23.91 -13.40
CA ALA A 343 -10.70 23.73 -12.12
C ALA A 343 -12.07 23.05 -12.30
N ALA A 344 -12.46 22.22 -11.34
CA ALA A 344 -13.73 21.52 -11.32
C ALA A 344 -14.44 21.71 -9.97
N ASP A 345 -15.75 21.96 -10.04
CA ASP A 345 -16.61 21.85 -8.86
C ASP A 345 -17.04 20.41 -8.71
N MET A 346 -16.70 19.81 -7.59
CA MET A 346 -16.92 18.39 -7.30
C MET A 346 -17.80 18.24 -6.07
N SER A 347 -18.62 17.19 -6.05
CA SER A 347 -19.47 16.86 -4.92
C SER A 347 -19.59 15.35 -4.76
N VAL A 348 -19.82 14.89 -3.53
CA VAL A 348 -20.16 13.51 -3.22
C VAL A 348 -21.18 13.46 -2.08
N ASP A 349 -22.21 12.65 -2.23
CA ASP A 349 -23.17 12.42 -1.16
C ASP A 349 -22.53 11.59 -0.05
N PHE A 350 -22.80 11.93 1.22
CA PHE A 350 -22.28 11.13 2.34
C PHE A 350 -22.80 9.69 2.30
N ALA A 351 -23.99 9.46 1.74
CA ALA A 351 -24.50 8.12 1.53
C ALA A 351 -23.64 7.29 0.56
N ASP A 352 -23.05 7.89 -0.48
CA ASP A 352 -22.12 7.21 -1.40
C ASP A 352 -20.76 6.90 -0.73
N LEU A 353 -20.47 7.63 0.34
CA LEU A 353 -19.35 7.33 1.23
C LEU A 353 -19.75 6.35 2.37
N ASP A 354 -20.90 5.69 2.29
CA ASP A 354 -21.48 4.82 3.32
C ASP A 354 -21.62 5.52 4.69
N LEU A 355 -21.85 6.82 4.75
CA LEU A 355 -22.00 7.63 5.95
C LEU A 355 -23.42 8.17 6.09
N THR A 356 -23.86 8.41 7.32
CA THR A 356 -25.20 8.96 7.60
C THR A 356 -25.18 9.90 8.82
N GLY A 357 -26.19 10.77 8.89
CA GLY A 357 -26.28 11.80 9.91
C GLY A 357 -25.36 12.98 9.65
N LYS A 358 -25.04 13.71 10.70
CA LYS A 358 -24.08 14.83 10.63
C LYS A 358 -22.66 14.31 10.49
N VAL A 359 -21.88 15.01 9.70
CA VAL A 359 -20.49 14.66 9.39
C VAL A 359 -19.60 15.85 9.73
N LYS A 360 -18.67 15.63 10.65
CA LYS A 360 -17.58 16.57 10.93
C LYS A 360 -16.54 16.46 9.83
N VAL A 361 -16.10 17.59 9.31
CA VAL A 361 -15.15 17.66 8.19
C VAL A 361 -13.90 18.41 8.63
N HIS A 362 -12.74 17.79 8.41
CA HIS A 362 -11.43 18.36 8.68
C HIS A 362 -10.60 18.41 7.39
N ASP A 363 -10.08 19.58 7.04
CA ASP A 363 -9.22 19.78 5.86
C ASP A 363 -7.78 19.40 6.20
N CYS A 364 -7.29 18.31 5.62
CA CYS A 364 -5.95 17.78 5.90
C CYS A 364 -4.82 18.62 5.32
N TYR A 365 -5.04 19.40 4.26
CA TYR A 365 -4.02 20.30 3.74
C TYR A 365 -3.85 21.55 4.60
N GLU A 366 -4.96 22.10 5.07
CA GLU A 366 -4.98 23.32 5.87
C GLU A 366 -4.87 23.02 7.38
N MET A 367 -4.90 21.73 7.76
CA MET A 367 -4.85 21.24 9.16
C MET A 367 -5.84 21.96 10.06
N LYS A 368 -7.11 22.05 9.60
CA LYS A 368 -8.17 22.77 10.30
C LYS A 368 -9.55 22.14 10.11
N ASP A 369 -10.40 22.31 11.12
CA ASP A 369 -11.80 21.94 11.02
C ASP A 369 -12.56 22.88 10.08
N VAL A 370 -13.34 22.29 9.18
CA VAL A 370 -14.24 23.02 8.28
C VAL A 370 -15.61 23.25 8.94
N GLY A 371 -16.07 22.25 9.71
CA GLY A 371 -17.35 22.29 10.42
C GLY A 371 -18.13 20.99 10.26
N GLU A 372 -19.42 21.03 10.63
CA GLU A 372 -20.37 19.93 10.46
C GLU A 372 -21.20 20.15 9.19
N MET A 373 -21.45 19.08 8.45
CA MET A 373 -22.21 19.08 7.20
C MET A 373 -23.23 17.94 7.22
N GLU A 374 -24.30 18.10 6.42
CA GLU A 374 -25.30 17.06 6.16
C GLU A 374 -25.49 16.91 4.65
N GLY A 375 -25.86 15.70 4.20
CA GLY A 375 -26.17 15.39 2.82
C GLY A 375 -24.93 15.16 1.97
N GLN A 376 -24.14 16.19 1.69
CA GLN A 376 -23.03 16.09 0.74
C GLN A 376 -21.79 16.90 1.15
N LEU A 377 -20.64 16.47 0.63
CA LEU A 377 -19.37 17.20 0.69
C LEU A 377 -19.07 17.81 -0.69
N ASN A 378 -18.76 19.10 -0.70
CA ASN A 378 -18.47 19.87 -1.93
C ASN A 378 -17.09 20.49 -1.86
N ALA A 379 -16.40 20.58 -3.01
CA ALA A 379 -15.14 21.28 -3.12
C ALA A 379 -14.91 21.79 -4.54
N THR A 380 -14.38 23.01 -4.67
CA THR A 380 -13.75 23.47 -5.91
C THR A 380 -12.29 23.00 -5.92
N VAL A 381 -11.95 22.14 -6.86
CA VAL A 381 -10.62 21.54 -7.00
C VAL A 381 -9.90 22.18 -8.18
N PRO A 382 -8.75 22.84 -8.00
CA PRO A 382 -7.98 23.43 -9.09
C PRO A 382 -7.58 22.43 -10.16
N ALA A 383 -7.13 22.93 -11.31
CA ALA A 383 -6.41 22.12 -12.29
C ALA A 383 -5.23 21.40 -11.63
N HIS A 384 -5.02 20.12 -11.95
CA HIS A 384 -3.98 19.25 -11.37
C HIS A 384 -4.05 19.13 -9.84
N GLY A 385 -5.24 19.41 -9.27
CA GLY A 385 -5.42 19.59 -7.84
C GLY A 385 -6.06 18.43 -7.11
N THR A 386 -5.93 18.45 -5.79
CA THR A 386 -6.68 17.62 -4.85
C THR A 386 -7.20 18.44 -3.68
N ARG A 387 -8.30 17.93 -3.06
CA ARG A 387 -8.75 18.33 -1.73
C ARG A 387 -8.92 17.05 -0.92
N ILE A 388 -8.31 17.01 0.26
CA ILE A 388 -8.30 15.80 1.10
C ILE A 388 -8.85 16.14 2.47
N TYR A 389 -9.84 15.37 2.88
CA TYR A 389 -10.57 15.56 4.13
C TYR A 389 -10.54 14.29 4.97
N ARG A 390 -10.40 14.45 6.29
CA ARG A 390 -10.81 13.48 7.27
C ARG A 390 -12.25 13.80 7.66
N VAL A 391 -13.12 12.81 7.61
CA VAL A 391 -14.54 12.97 7.94
C VAL A 391 -14.92 12.01 9.06
N GLU A 392 -15.79 12.45 9.97
CA GLU A 392 -16.32 11.67 11.09
C GLU A 392 -17.84 11.83 11.15
N ALA A 393 -18.59 10.75 10.89
CA ALA A 393 -20.04 10.75 10.82
C ALA A 393 -20.69 10.27 12.12
N GLU A 394 -21.97 10.64 12.32
CA GLU A 394 -22.80 10.08 13.40
C GLU A 394 -23.09 8.59 13.18
N GLY A 395 -23.22 8.14 11.92
CA GLY A 395 -23.52 6.76 11.57
C GLY A 395 -22.73 6.24 10.37
N ARG A 396 -22.60 4.91 10.30
CA ARG A 396 -22.05 4.15 9.18
C ARG A 396 -23.15 3.27 8.58
N LEU A 397 -23.16 3.14 7.26
CA LEU A 397 -24.08 2.26 6.51
C LEU A 397 -23.31 1.06 5.96
N GLU A 398 -23.98 -0.08 5.83
CA GLU A 398 -23.43 -1.18 5.03
C GLU A 398 -23.19 -0.73 3.58
N ARG A 399 -22.04 -1.10 3.06
CA ARG A 399 -21.73 -0.85 1.64
C ARG A 399 -22.62 -1.72 0.77
N THR A 400 -23.25 -1.10 -0.22
CA THR A 400 -24.18 -1.80 -1.12
C THR A 400 -23.67 -1.91 -2.56
N LEU A 401 -22.70 -1.10 -2.97
CA LEU A 401 -22.10 -1.11 -4.31
C LEU A 401 -20.63 -1.51 -4.22
N TYR A 402 -20.25 -2.51 -4.98
CA TYR A 402 -18.88 -3.03 -5.09
C TYR A 402 -18.46 -3.05 -6.54
N GLU A 403 -17.62 -2.13 -6.93
CA GLU A 403 -17.06 -2.02 -8.28
C GLU A 403 -16.08 -3.17 -8.55
N ALA A 404 -16.10 -3.71 -9.76
CA ALA A 404 -15.25 -4.85 -10.13
C ALA A 404 -13.77 -4.47 -10.22
N GLU A 405 -13.47 -3.27 -10.69
CA GLU A 405 -12.11 -2.76 -10.84
C GLU A 405 -11.40 -2.52 -9.51
N THR A 406 -12.16 -2.39 -8.41
CA THR A 406 -11.59 -2.29 -7.05
C THR A 406 -11.48 -3.63 -6.33
N ALA A 407 -11.87 -4.74 -6.99
CA ALA A 407 -11.80 -6.08 -6.45
C ALA A 407 -10.40 -6.69 -6.58
N TYR A 408 -10.12 -7.72 -5.79
CA TYR A 408 -8.94 -8.54 -5.98
C TYR A 408 -9.11 -9.47 -7.18
N LEU A 409 -8.17 -9.44 -8.11
CA LEU A 409 -8.14 -10.29 -9.30
C LEU A 409 -7.06 -11.35 -9.12
N GLY A 410 -7.46 -12.63 -9.21
CA GLY A 410 -6.56 -13.76 -8.92
C GLY A 410 -5.37 -13.86 -9.87
N LYS A 411 -5.52 -13.36 -11.10
CA LYS A 411 -4.44 -13.26 -12.09
C LYS A 411 -4.37 -11.85 -12.68
N TYR A 412 -4.38 -10.84 -11.81
CA TYR A 412 -4.16 -9.47 -12.24
C TYR A 412 -2.83 -9.37 -12.97
N GLN A 413 -2.85 -8.65 -14.06
CA GLN A 413 -1.65 -8.38 -14.82
C GLN A 413 -1.37 -6.89 -14.74
N GLU A 414 -1.53 -6.21 -15.78
CA GLU A 414 -1.30 -4.81 -15.92
C GLU A 414 -2.63 -4.14 -16.31
N ILE A 415 -2.92 -3.01 -15.67
CA ILE A 415 -4.05 -2.18 -16.05
C ILE A 415 -3.90 -1.79 -17.52
N PHE A 416 -4.99 -1.81 -18.28
CA PHE A 416 -5.01 -1.50 -19.72
C PHE A 416 -4.22 -2.46 -20.65
N ASN A 417 -3.69 -3.56 -20.14
CA ASN A 417 -3.05 -4.59 -20.97
C ASN A 417 -3.94 -5.83 -21.10
N ASN A 418 -4.46 -6.06 -22.30
CA ASN A 418 -5.33 -7.20 -22.60
C ASN A 418 -4.63 -8.28 -23.44
N GLN A 419 -3.33 -8.20 -23.66
CA GLN A 419 -2.60 -9.03 -24.63
C GLN A 419 -2.33 -10.46 -24.15
N SER A 420 -2.32 -10.72 -22.86
CA SER A 420 -1.86 -11.99 -22.31
C SER A 420 -2.95 -12.86 -21.70
N TYR A 421 -4.22 -12.57 -21.97
CA TYR A 421 -5.36 -13.34 -21.48
C TYR A 421 -5.39 -13.49 -19.95
N LYS A 422 -5.00 -12.45 -19.24
CA LYS A 422 -5.17 -12.28 -17.80
C LYS A 422 -6.21 -11.19 -17.55
N SER A 423 -6.79 -11.17 -16.36
CA SER A 423 -7.75 -10.13 -15.98
C SER A 423 -7.17 -8.74 -16.16
N ALA A 424 -7.92 -7.84 -16.74
CA ALA A 424 -7.55 -6.46 -16.99
C ALA A 424 -8.72 -5.52 -16.74
N ILE A 425 -8.41 -4.29 -16.34
CA ILE A 425 -9.39 -3.22 -16.13
C ILE A 425 -9.49 -2.40 -17.42
N TYR A 426 -10.72 -2.07 -17.79
CA TYR A 426 -11.04 -1.22 -18.93
C TYR A 426 -11.77 0.03 -18.45
N GLU A 427 -11.17 1.18 -18.65
CA GLU A 427 -11.73 2.48 -18.34
C GLU A 427 -12.51 3.10 -19.50
N ASP A 428 -13.14 4.23 -19.24
CA ASP A 428 -13.88 5.05 -20.20
C ASP A 428 -15.10 4.37 -20.85
N ASN A 429 -15.73 3.46 -20.11
CA ASN A 429 -16.98 2.84 -20.52
C ASN A 429 -18.19 3.53 -19.85
N GLU A 430 -18.85 4.43 -20.56
CA GLU A 430 -19.99 5.20 -20.02
C GLU A 430 -21.21 4.34 -19.63
N ALA A 431 -21.31 3.12 -20.13
CA ALA A 431 -22.41 2.21 -19.78
C ALA A 431 -22.18 1.47 -18.46
N SER A 432 -20.94 1.40 -18.01
CA SER A 432 -20.54 0.74 -16.76
C SER A 432 -20.67 1.67 -15.56
N SER A 433 -20.89 1.10 -14.38
CA SER A 433 -20.74 1.77 -13.10
C SER A 433 -19.28 2.24 -12.94
N GLY A 434 -19.04 3.37 -12.28
CA GLY A 434 -17.67 3.91 -12.15
C GLY A 434 -16.95 4.15 -13.48
N ARG A 435 -17.62 3.99 -14.64
CA ARG A 435 -17.06 4.08 -16.00
C ARG A 435 -15.97 3.04 -16.31
N ALA A 436 -15.90 1.96 -15.53
CA ALA A 436 -14.91 0.91 -15.74
C ALA A 436 -15.52 -0.49 -15.59
N TYR A 437 -14.81 -1.50 -16.03
CA TYR A 437 -15.17 -2.91 -15.85
C TYR A 437 -13.93 -3.79 -15.91
N VAL A 438 -14.05 -5.04 -15.43
CA VAL A 438 -13.00 -6.06 -15.52
C VAL A 438 -13.28 -7.05 -16.63
N GLY A 439 -12.35 -7.21 -17.55
CA GLY A 439 -12.38 -8.18 -18.64
C GLY A 439 -11.36 -9.30 -18.49
N TRP A 440 -11.39 -10.25 -19.45
CA TRP A 440 -10.47 -11.39 -19.51
C TRP A 440 -10.47 -12.30 -18.26
N LEU A 441 -11.59 -12.38 -17.56
CA LEU A 441 -11.80 -13.33 -16.46
C LEU A 441 -12.11 -14.73 -17.00
N GLY A 442 -11.79 -15.76 -16.23
CA GLY A 442 -12.00 -17.16 -16.63
C GLY A 442 -10.84 -17.74 -17.41
N SER A 443 -11.08 -18.78 -18.25
CA SER A 443 -10.06 -19.62 -18.91
C SER A 443 -9.10 -20.35 -17.94
N ASP A 444 -9.24 -20.11 -16.66
CA ASP A 444 -8.60 -20.75 -15.52
C ASP A 444 -9.43 -20.41 -14.27
N PRO A 445 -9.81 -21.38 -13.44
CA PRO A 445 -10.54 -21.10 -12.20
C PRO A 445 -9.83 -20.15 -11.22
N LYS A 446 -8.52 -19.98 -11.36
CA LYS A 446 -7.73 -19.00 -10.58
C LYS A 446 -7.73 -17.60 -11.18
N ASN A 447 -8.20 -17.45 -12.43
CA ASN A 447 -8.39 -16.15 -13.06
C ASN A 447 -9.78 -15.62 -12.72
N ASP A 448 -9.95 -15.23 -11.48
CA ASP A 448 -11.20 -14.90 -10.81
C ASP A 448 -11.21 -13.45 -10.32
N LEU A 449 -12.38 -13.03 -9.83
CA LEU A 449 -12.61 -11.75 -9.18
C LEU A 449 -13.15 -11.98 -7.77
N GLN A 450 -12.61 -11.28 -6.77
CA GLN A 450 -12.98 -11.44 -5.37
C GLN A 450 -13.21 -10.10 -4.68
N TRP A 451 -14.40 -9.88 -4.15
CA TRP A 451 -14.65 -8.86 -3.14
C TRP A 451 -14.44 -9.50 -1.76
N ARG A 452 -13.30 -9.20 -1.13
CA ARG A 452 -12.83 -9.87 0.10
C ARG A 452 -13.42 -9.28 1.38
N HIS A 453 -13.98 -8.08 1.31
CA HIS A 453 -14.48 -7.32 2.44
C HIS A 453 -15.93 -6.91 2.23
N VAL A 454 -16.83 -7.89 2.07
CA VAL A 454 -18.28 -7.67 2.02
C VAL A 454 -18.82 -7.80 3.43
N TYR A 455 -19.12 -6.66 4.06
CA TYR A 455 -19.57 -6.63 5.45
C TYR A 455 -21.09 -6.69 5.56
N SER A 456 -21.57 -7.52 6.50
CA SER A 456 -22.95 -7.58 6.93
C SER A 456 -23.04 -7.44 8.44
N ASP A 457 -23.82 -6.47 8.94
CA ASP A 457 -23.96 -6.22 10.37
C ASP A 457 -24.71 -7.34 11.09
N GLN A 458 -25.70 -7.94 10.44
CA GLN A 458 -26.58 -8.93 11.07
C GLN A 458 -26.48 -10.33 10.47
N GLY A 459 -25.92 -10.47 9.28
CA GLY A 459 -26.01 -11.70 8.49
C GLY A 459 -27.42 -11.93 7.93
N GLY A 460 -27.64 -13.09 7.29
CA GLY A 460 -28.93 -13.47 6.73
C GLY A 460 -28.95 -13.45 5.20
N ASP A 461 -30.15 -13.40 4.62
CA ASP A 461 -30.34 -13.45 3.17
C ASP A 461 -30.27 -12.07 2.54
N TYR A 462 -29.47 -11.97 1.49
CA TYR A 462 -29.23 -10.75 0.71
C TYR A 462 -29.59 -10.96 -0.76
N GLU A 463 -30.26 -9.99 -1.39
CA GLU A 463 -30.38 -9.90 -2.84
C GLU A 463 -29.08 -9.35 -3.40
N MET A 464 -28.42 -10.15 -4.24
CA MET A 464 -27.23 -9.78 -4.99
C MET A 464 -27.58 -9.58 -6.44
N ASN A 465 -27.12 -8.49 -7.05
CA ASN A 465 -27.28 -8.21 -8.46
C ASN A 465 -25.91 -7.94 -9.08
N ILE A 466 -25.48 -8.80 -10.00
CA ILE A 466 -24.19 -8.70 -10.71
C ILE A 466 -24.45 -8.07 -12.06
N ARG A 467 -23.83 -6.93 -12.35
CA ARG A 467 -23.83 -6.28 -13.66
C ARG A 467 -22.66 -6.80 -14.50
N TYR A 468 -22.92 -7.08 -15.76
CA TYR A 468 -21.94 -7.69 -16.65
C TYR A 468 -22.15 -7.29 -18.12
N ILE A 469 -21.09 -7.51 -18.95
CA ILE A 469 -21.11 -7.33 -20.40
C ILE A 469 -20.69 -8.64 -21.06
N SER A 470 -21.53 -9.19 -21.98
CA SER A 470 -21.21 -10.40 -22.72
C SER A 470 -21.94 -10.47 -24.04
N GLY A 471 -21.21 -10.45 -25.15
CA GLY A 471 -21.79 -10.56 -26.49
C GLY A 471 -22.20 -11.99 -26.87
N ASP A 472 -21.76 -12.98 -26.12
CA ASP A 472 -22.12 -14.40 -26.24
C ASP A 472 -22.55 -14.96 -24.87
N THR A 473 -23.05 -16.20 -24.86
CA THR A 473 -23.47 -16.83 -23.60
C THR A 473 -22.27 -17.37 -22.86
N ARG A 474 -21.97 -16.80 -21.67
CA ARG A 474 -20.88 -17.18 -20.76
C ARG A 474 -21.40 -17.43 -19.36
N ASN A 475 -20.64 -18.19 -18.59
CA ASN A 475 -21.02 -18.56 -17.22
C ASN A 475 -20.20 -17.86 -16.16
N ILE A 476 -20.86 -17.45 -15.07
CA ILE A 476 -20.25 -16.99 -13.83
C ILE A 476 -20.68 -17.95 -12.71
N THR A 477 -19.75 -18.53 -11.98
CA THR A 477 -20.05 -19.21 -10.73
C THR A 477 -19.85 -18.23 -9.58
N VAL A 478 -20.91 -18.03 -8.80
CA VAL A 478 -20.92 -17.22 -7.59
C VAL A 478 -20.57 -18.11 -6.40
N ASN A 479 -19.53 -17.73 -5.66
CA ASN A 479 -19.09 -18.40 -4.45
C ASN A 479 -19.09 -17.39 -3.29
N VAL A 480 -19.67 -17.77 -2.16
CA VAL A 480 -19.69 -16.96 -0.93
C VAL A 480 -19.02 -17.75 0.17
N ASN A 481 -18.00 -17.17 0.79
CA ASN A 481 -17.25 -17.77 1.90
C ASN A 481 -16.74 -19.20 1.59
N GLY A 482 -16.23 -19.39 0.36
CA GLY A 482 -15.71 -20.69 -0.09
C GLY A 482 -16.75 -21.68 -0.60
N LYS A 483 -18.06 -21.37 -0.51
CA LYS A 483 -19.15 -22.25 -0.95
C LYS A 483 -19.80 -21.74 -2.23
N ASP A 484 -19.90 -22.60 -3.25
CA ASP A 484 -20.63 -22.28 -4.48
C ASP A 484 -22.13 -22.16 -4.21
N VAL A 485 -22.70 -21.01 -4.59
CA VAL A 485 -24.13 -20.72 -4.46
C VAL A 485 -24.86 -21.06 -5.75
N LYS A 486 -24.40 -20.52 -6.88
CA LYS A 486 -25.07 -20.68 -8.16
C LYS A 486 -24.12 -20.45 -9.34
N THR A 487 -24.35 -21.12 -10.44
CA THR A 487 -23.76 -20.76 -11.74
C THR A 487 -24.83 -20.04 -12.57
N LEU A 488 -24.49 -18.82 -13.00
CA LEU A 488 -25.34 -17.94 -13.80
C LEU A 488 -24.92 -18.06 -15.27
N SER A 489 -25.92 -18.15 -16.17
CA SER A 489 -25.71 -18.06 -17.61
C SER A 489 -26.01 -16.64 -18.07
N CYS A 490 -25.00 -15.97 -18.59
CA CYS A 490 -24.96 -14.53 -18.81
C CYS A 490 -24.83 -14.22 -20.32
N ASN A 491 -25.71 -13.38 -20.84
CA ASN A 491 -25.63 -12.80 -22.18
C ASN A 491 -26.30 -11.43 -22.14
N SER A 492 -25.59 -10.37 -22.51
CA SER A 492 -26.12 -9.01 -22.52
C SER A 492 -26.63 -8.56 -23.91
N GLY A 493 -26.57 -9.44 -24.90
CA GLY A 493 -26.98 -9.12 -26.26
C GLY A 493 -25.95 -8.40 -27.10
N GLY A 494 -24.76 -8.10 -26.54
CA GLY A 494 -23.66 -7.43 -27.25
C GLY A 494 -22.54 -6.99 -26.32
N TRP A 495 -21.33 -6.81 -26.86
CA TRP A 495 -20.16 -6.34 -26.10
C TRP A 495 -20.23 -4.85 -25.71
N GLY A 496 -21.17 -4.09 -26.22
CA GLY A 496 -21.45 -2.70 -25.83
C GLY A 496 -22.68 -2.56 -24.91
N SER A 497 -23.28 -3.68 -24.47
CA SER A 497 -24.54 -3.68 -23.71
C SER A 497 -24.27 -4.23 -22.30
N VAL A 498 -24.78 -3.54 -21.27
CA VAL A 498 -24.76 -4.00 -19.89
C VAL A 498 -26.06 -4.73 -19.57
N ALA A 499 -25.97 -5.90 -18.95
CA ALA A 499 -27.10 -6.63 -18.37
C ALA A 499 -26.83 -6.96 -16.91
N SER A 500 -27.80 -7.54 -16.22
CA SER A 500 -27.65 -7.93 -14.83
C SER A 500 -28.27 -9.29 -14.53
N ALA A 501 -27.71 -9.96 -13.53
CA ALA A 501 -28.22 -11.23 -13.03
C ALA A 501 -28.41 -11.15 -11.51
N LYS A 502 -29.62 -11.49 -11.06
CA LYS A 502 -30.00 -11.46 -9.65
C LYS A 502 -30.03 -12.87 -9.04
N LEU A 503 -29.61 -12.95 -7.79
CA LEU A 503 -29.74 -14.15 -6.96
C LEU A 503 -29.80 -13.77 -5.49
N THR A 504 -30.35 -14.67 -4.68
CA THR A 504 -30.25 -14.55 -3.22
C THR A 504 -29.02 -15.30 -2.73
N VAL A 505 -28.26 -14.68 -1.83
CA VAL A 505 -27.12 -15.27 -1.15
C VAL A 505 -27.27 -15.11 0.37
N THR A 506 -26.72 -16.04 1.14
CA THR A 506 -26.70 -15.92 2.60
C THR A 506 -25.32 -15.43 3.04
N LEU A 507 -25.28 -14.27 3.70
CA LEU A 507 -24.08 -13.73 4.34
C LEU A 507 -24.03 -14.12 5.82
N GLN A 508 -22.85 -14.32 6.36
CA GLN A 508 -22.62 -14.38 7.80
C GLN A 508 -22.51 -12.96 8.37
N GLN A 509 -22.79 -12.81 9.66
CA GLN A 509 -22.49 -11.57 10.38
C GLN A 509 -20.98 -11.29 10.33
N GLY A 510 -20.62 -10.04 10.07
CA GLY A 510 -19.25 -9.61 9.90
C GLY A 510 -18.78 -9.68 8.44
N GLU A 511 -17.50 -9.98 8.24
CA GLU A 511 -16.87 -10.02 6.92
C GLU A 511 -17.21 -11.26 6.12
N ASN A 512 -17.43 -11.07 4.84
CA ASN A 512 -17.69 -12.11 3.86
C ASN A 512 -16.80 -11.92 2.64
N THR A 513 -16.51 -13.01 1.94
CA THR A 513 -15.88 -12.99 0.63
C THR A 513 -16.87 -13.42 -0.43
N VAL A 514 -17.07 -12.60 -1.45
CA VAL A 514 -17.81 -12.95 -2.65
C VAL A 514 -16.82 -13.12 -3.79
N ARG A 515 -16.80 -14.31 -4.38
CA ARG A 515 -15.92 -14.68 -5.47
C ARG A 515 -16.71 -15.01 -6.72
N LEU A 516 -16.32 -14.45 -7.85
CA LEU A 516 -16.82 -14.77 -9.18
C LEU A 516 -15.75 -15.50 -9.96
N TYR A 517 -16.05 -16.71 -10.45
CA TYR A 517 -15.07 -17.50 -11.19
C TYR A 517 -15.70 -18.39 -12.26
N GLY A 518 -14.91 -18.80 -13.25
CA GLY A 518 -15.27 -19.80 -14.26
C GLY A 518 -14.78 -21.19 -13.84
N LYS A 519 -15.67 -22.20 -13.86
CA LYS A 519 -15.28 -23.59 -13.55
C LYS A 519 -14.44 -24.26 -14.64
N SER A 520 -14.54 -23.78 -15.87
CA SER A 520 -13.81 -24.32 -17.02
C SER A 520 -12.38 -23.76 -17.08
N SER A 521 -11.44 -24.59 -17.44
CA SER A 521 -10.05 -24.20 -17.73
C SER A 521 -9.85 -23.67 -19.15
N SER A 522 -10.92 -23.54 -19.95
CA SER A 522 -10.86 -23.09 -21.35
C SER A 522 -11.93 -22.09 -21.74
N ALA A 523 -12.92 -21.84 -20.87
CA ALA A 523 -14.02 -20.91 -21.16
C ALA A 523 -13.86 -19.60 -20.42
N TRP A 524 -14.03 -18.50 -21.15
CA TRP A 524 -14.03 -17.15 -20.60
C TRP A 524 -15.33 -16.85 -19.85
N MET A 525 -15.23 -16.00 -18.86
CA MET A 525 -16.36 -15.37 -18.18
C MET A 525 -16.84 -14.13 -18.96
N PRO A 526 -18.05 -13.60 -18.66
CA PRO A 526 -18.40 -12.23 -19.00
C PRO A 526 -17.42 -11.22 -18.43
N ASN A 527 -17.35 -10.04 -19.02
CA ASN A 527 -16.77 -8.89 -18.33
C ASN A 527 -17.67 -8.52 -17.16
N VAL A 528 -17.10 -8.17 -16.02
CA VAL A 528 -17.83 -7.82 -14.80
C VAL A 528 -17.73 -6.32 -14.56
N ASP A 529 -18.88 -5.68 -14.38
CA ASP A 529 -19.03 -4.25 -14.12
C ASP A 529 -19.02 -3.99 -12.60
N CYS A 530 -20.07 -4.38 -11.90
CA CYS A 530 -20.16 -4.23 -10.45
C CYS A 530 -21.10 -5.27 -9.83
N MET A 531 -21.11 -5.29 -8.49
CA MET A 531 -22.09 -6.00 -7.68
C MET A 531 -22.85 -4.99 -6.82
N THR A 532 -24.19 -5.06 -6.83
CA THR A 532 -24.98 -4.46 -5.76
C THR A 532 -25.54 -5.54 -4.86
N ILE A 533 -25.60 -5.26 -3.55
CA ILE A 533 -26.05 -6.22 -2.54
C ILE A 533 -26.78 -5.52 -1.40
N ALA A 534 -27.93 -6.06 -0.99
CA ALA A 534 -28.73 -5.52 0.12
C ALA A 534 -29.56 -6.64 0.77
N PRO A 535 -29.95 -6.54 2.05
CA PRO A 535 -30.80 -7.53 2.72
C PRO A 535 -32.14 -7.69 1.99
N VAL A 536 -32.63 -8.93 1.92
CA VAL A 536 -33.91 -9.24 1.25
C VAL A 536 -35.07 -8.52 1.96
N GLY A 537 -35.89 -7.83 1.16
CA GLY A 537 -37.11 -7.18 1.66
C GLY A 537 -36.89 -5.83 2.34
N THR A 538 -35.67 -5.27 2.29
CA THR A 538 -35.41 -3.90 2.76
C THR A 538 -35.25 -2.95 1.59
N THR A 539 -35.78 -1.74 1.73
CA THR A 539 -35.57 -0.62 0.79
C THR A 539 -34.58 0.41 1.34
N GLU A 540 -34.30 0.33 2.64
CA GLU A 540 -33.36 1.23 3.33
C GLU A 540 -32.03 0.53 3.55
N ARG A 541 -30.94 1.31 3.52
CA ARG A 541 -29.60 0.80 3.82
C ARG A 541 -29.45 0.51 5.31
N VAL A 542 -28.79 -0.60 5.63
CA VAL A 542 -28.59 -1.05 7.01
C VAL A 542 -27.51 -0.21 7.68
N ALA A 543 -27.78 0.22 8.91
CA ALA A 543 -26.78 0.86 9.74
C ALA A 543 -25.81 -0.16 10.34
N VAL A 544 -24.53 0.16 10.34
CA VAL A 544 -23.49 -0.66 10.96
C VAL A 544 -23.44 -0.37 12.45
N GLY A 545 -23.62 -1.39 13.27
CA GLY A 545 -23.65 -1.30 14.74
C GLY A 545 -22.28 -1.37 15.43
N ILE A 546 -21.17 -1.28 14.69
CA ILE A 546 -19.83 -1.31 15.29
C ILE A 546 -19.63 -0.08 16.18
N ALA A 547 -19.46 -0.34 17.48
CA ALA A 547 -19.10 0.70 18.43
C ALA A 547 -17.71 1.25 18.08
N SER A 548 -17.57 2.57 18.00
CA SER A 548 -16.23 3.19 17.93
C SER A 548 -15.38 2.67 19.09
N PRO A 549 -14.08 2.40 18.91
CA PRO A 549 -13.20 2.10 20.01
C PRO A 549 -13.38 3.17 21.08
N ALA A 550 -13.65 2.77 22.31
CA ALA A 550 -13.73 3.73 23.39
C ALA A 550 -12.42 4.51 23.40
N ALA A 551 -12.49 5.83 23.27
CA ALA A 551 -11.32 6.66 23.51
C ALA A 551 -10.74 6.23 24.85
N PRO A 552 -9.42 5.99 24.98
CA PRO A 552 -8.82 5.58 26.23
C PRO A 552 -9.31 6.57 27.30
N SER A 553 -10.06 6.06 28.27
CA SER A 553 -10.69 6.93 29.27
C SER A 553 -9.57 7.69 29.98
N THR A 554 -9.73 8.99 30.16
CA THR A 554 -8.78 9.79 30.95
C THR A 554 -8.66 9.25 32.39
N SER A 555 -9.59 8.39 32.85
CA SER A 555 -9.51 7.63 34.07
C SER A 555 -8.47 6.52 34.07
N ASP A 556 -8.17 5.91 32.91
CA ASP A 556 -7.11 4.88 32.81
C ASP A 556 -5.71 5.50 32.81
N LEU A 557 -5.62 6.78 32.46
CA LEU A 557 -4.38 7.57 32.58
C LEU A 557 -4.15 8.11 34.00
N GLN A 558 -5.17 8.11 34.89
CA GLN A 558 -5.07 8.62 36.25
C GLN A 558 -4.93 7.53 37.33
N GLN A 559 -5.21 6.28 37.06
CA GLN A 559 -4.76 5.20 37.92
C GLN A 559 -3.33 4.83 37.56
N GLY A 560 -2.39 5.69 37.99
CA GLY A 560 -0.99 5.39 37.94
C GLY A 560 -0.73 4.11 38.73
N SER A 561 -0.59 2.98 38.00
CA SER A 561 -0.05 1.77 38.62
C SER A 561 1.34 2.16 39.16
N ASP A 562 1.62 1.82 40.41
CA ASP A 562 2.95 2.00 41.00
C ASP A 562 3.98 1.06 40.32
N ALA A 563 3.59 0.40 39.24
CA ALA A 563 4.42 -0.49 38.45
C ALA A 563 5.49 0.29 37.63
N TYR A 564 6.66 -0.28 37.58
CA TYR A 564 7.73 0.14 36.68
C TYR A 564 7.65 -0.67 35.42
N TYR A 565 7.88 -0.03 34.27
CA TYR A 565 7.93 -0.72 32.99
C TYR A 565 9.34 -0.66 32.43
N THR A 566 9.87 -1.79 31.97
CA THR A 566 11.13 -1.81 31.20
C THR A 566 10.96 -0.99 29.91
N LEU A 567 12.06 -0.65 29.25
CA LEU A 567 12.01 0.05 27.96
C LEU A 567 11.36 -0.81 26.84
N SER A 568 11.22 -2.12 27.07
CA SER A 568 10.47 -3.07 26.22
C SER A 568 8.99 -3.23 26.62
N GLY A 569 8.49 -2.45 27.57
CA GLY A 569 7.08 -2.44 28.00
C GLY A 569 6.68 -3.53 29.01
N GLN A 570 7.61 -4.30 29.56
CA GLN A 570 7.32 -5.28 30.61
C GLN A 570 7.14 -4.60 31.98
N ALA A 571 6.02 -4.89 32.65
CA ALA A 571 5.78 -4.40 33.98
C ALA A 571 6.60 -5.16 35.04
N THR A 572 7.12 -4.45 36.03
CA THR A 572 7.76 -5.02 37.21
C THR A 572 7.45 -4.20 38.46
N GLU A 573 7.15 -4.85 39.57
CA GLU A 573 6.95 -4.19 40.85
C GLU A 573 8.29 -3.94 41.56
N ARG A 574 9.33 -4.68 41.20
CA ARG A 574 10.67 -4.57 41.79
C ARG A 574 11.73 -4.33 40.69
N PRO A 575 11.92 -3.06 40.31
CA PRO A 575 12.90 -2.74 39.29
C PRO A 575 14.32 -2.94 39.80
N GLU A 576 15.09 -3.71 39.09
CA GLU A 576 16.54 -3.84 39.28
C GLU A 576 17.26 -2.57 38.76
N LYS A 577 18.59 -2.53 38.86
CA LYS A 577 19.38 -1.43 38.32
C LYS A 577 19.18 -1.27 36.83
N GLY A 578 18.75 -0.08 36.36
CA GLY A 578 18.50 0.16 34.93
C GLY A 578 17.52 1.32 34.66
N PHE A 579 17.18 1.50 33.36
CA PHE A 579 16.19 2.48 32.94
C PHE A 579 14.79 1.86 32.89
N TYR A 580 13.82 2.59 33.44
CA TYR A 580 12.40 2.19 33.49
C TYR A 580 11.49 3.37 33.14
N ILE A 581 10.25 3.09 32.77
CA ILE A 581 9.18 4.06 32.68
C ILE A 581 8.29 3.88 33.94
N HIS A 582 8.14 4.93 34.71
CA HIS A 582 7.27 4.96 35.89
C HIS A 582 6.43 6.23 35.84
N LYS A 583 5.11 6.09 35.96
CA LYS A 583 4.14 7.22 35.86
C LYS A 583 4.41 8.08 34.60
N GLY A 584 4.65 7.43 33.45
CA GLY A 584 4.91 8.10 32.17
C GLY A 584 6.26 8.81 32.05
N ARG A 585 7.18 8.68 33.02
CA ARG A 585 8.49 9.31 33.00
C ARG A 585 9.60 8.25 32.97
N LYS A 586 10.62 8.50 32.16
CA LYS A 586 11.85 7.69 32.14
C LYS A 586 12.67 7.98 33.41
N ILE A 587 12.94 6.94 34.17
CA ILE A 587 13.73 7.02 35.39
C ILE A 587 14.91 6.05 35.34
N LEU A 588 16.00 6.38 36.02
CA LEU A 588 17.16 5.51 36.24
C LEU A 588 17.13 5.01 37.69
N LYS A 589 16.97 3.69 37.87
CA LYS A 589 17.25 3.04 39.18
C LYS A 589 18.74 2.74 39.27
N LYS A 590 19.38 3.27 40.29
CA LYS A 590 20.82 3.14 40.57
C LYS A 590 21.14 1.88 41.35
#